data_ab929447ed8b736513e424c0164b81f2
#
_entry.id   ab929447ed8b736513e424c0164b81f2
#
_cell.length_a   1.000
_cell.length_b   1.000
_cell.length_c   1.000
_cell.angle_alpha   90.00
_cell.angle_beta   90.00
_cell.angle_gamma   90.00
#
_symmetry.space_group_name_H-M   'P 1'
#
loop_
_entity.id
_entity.type
_entity.pdbx_description
1 polymer ?
#
loop_
_entity_poly.entity_id
_entity_poly.type
_entity_poly.pdbx_seq_one_letter_code
_entity_poly.pdbx_strand_id
1 'polypeptide(L)'
;MVVKLLLLLVGIHQEVIILFNCYYKNKSGDEIIMGNNQYLNSWKEEELKFIINNYKDMSFKEMAEELNRTANAVKIKLNRMGYKKSKYMYDKHYFDIINTEEKAYWLGFIYADGYVIKNTEVGNYEFGIELKASDYEHLKKFNKSICGNVEVKFRKRISNQNGKENESCLIRFYSVELVNSLISHGVLPNKSKIITFPKIDKSLVRHFIRGFFDGDGCIQLNKKFNMMQGDMISNSKIFLEKIQALLYELNIYSYLGKDGNCARLFIKGLRNTDIFFKYIYDDCNIYLDRKFKKYHTLLISTNTKSRIKIDNAKLQIASSSRNA
;
A
#
# COMPACT_ATOMS: atom_id res chain seq x y z
N MET A 1 -50.03 31.92 -2.01
CA MET A 1 -48.90 32.18 -1.09
C MET A 1 -48.00 33.20 -1.85
N VAL A 2 -48.02 34.46 -1.46
CA VAL A 2 -47.26 35.55 -2.11
C VAL A 2 -46.03 35.81 -1.22
N VAL A 3 -44.84 35.52 -1.72
CA VAL A 3 -43.56 35.85 -1.06
C VAL A 3 -43.13 37.22 -1.62
N LYS A 4 -43.08 38.24 -0.77
CA LYS A 4 -42.48 39.52 -1.10
C LYS A 4 -41.02 39.54 -0.65
N LEU A 5 -40.11 39.63 -1.59
CA LEU A 5 -38.67 39.78 -1.37
C LEU A 5 -38.33 41.26 -1.31
N LEU A 6 -37.83 41.73 -0.17
CA LEU A 6 -37.28 43.08 -0.04
C LEU A 6 -35.76 42.99 -0.04
N LEU A 7 -35.11 43.52 -1.08
CA LEU A 7 -33.65 43.62 -1.16
C LEU A 7 -33.23 44.99 -0.60
N LEU A 8 -32.51 45.01 0.50
CA LEU A 8 -31.83 46.20 0.98
C LEU A 8 -30.33 46.08 0.69
N LEU A 9 -29.83 46.91 -0.20
CA LEU A 9 -28.40 47.05 -0.48
C LEU A 9 -27.79 48.10 0.43
N VAL A 10 -26.96 47.71 1.37
CA VAL A 10 -26.15 48.62 2.19
C VAL A 10 -24.67 48.34 1.84
N GLY A 11 -24.07 49.28 1.12
CA GLY A 11 -22.66 49.22 0.79
C GLY A 11 -21.81 49.98 1.82
N ILE A 12 -20.92 49.26 2.50
CA ILE A 12 -19.83 49.85 3.26
C ILE A 12 -18.56 49.02 2.94
N HIS A 13 -17.59 49.66 2.32
CA HIS A 13 -16.28 49.13 1.98
C HIS A 13 -16.20 47.71 1.44
N GLN A 14 -16.30 47.58 0.09
CA GLN A 14 -15.94 46.42 -0.76
C GLN A 14 -16.62 45.05 -0.53
N GLU A 15 -17.60 44.92 0.35
CA GLU A 15 -18.44 43.72 0.44
C GLU A 15 -19.91 44.08 0.32
N VAL A 16 -20.60 43.48 -0.64
CA VAL A 16 -22.05 43.56 -0.78
C VAL A 16 -22.68 42.53 0.15
N ILE A 17 -23.22 42.96 1.26
CA ILE A 17 -23.99 42.11 2.19
C ILE A 17 -25.44 42.07 1.72
N ILE A 18 -25.89 40.93 1.22
CA ILE A 18 -27.29 40.71 0.86
C ILE A 18 -28.04 40.20 2.09
N LEU A 19 -28.89 41.03 2.66
CA LEU A 19 -29.76 40.65 3.77
C LEU A 19 -31.10 40.13 3.23
N PHE A 20 -31.40 38.88 3.47
CA PHE A 20 -32.69 38.28 3.18
C PHE A 20 -33.55 38.29 4.43
N ASN A 21 -34.63 39.09 4.47
CA ASN A 21 -35.67 38.98 5.46
C ASN A 21 -36.85 38.19 4.88
N CYS A 22 -37.13 37.01 5.43
CA CYS A 22 -38.32 36.23 5.08
C CYS A 22 -39.47 36.58 6.06
N TYR A 23 -40.54 37.10 5.50
CA TYR A 23 -41.77 37.36 6.26
C TYR A 23 -42.80 36.27 5.98
N TYR A 24 -43.35 35.67 7.01
CA TYR A 24 -44.48 34.75 6.91
C TYR A 24 -45.70 35.38 7.60
N LYS A 25 -46.85 35.32 6.92
CA LYS A 25 -48.14 35.63 7.57
C LYS A 25 -48.71 34.37 8.21
N ASN A 26 -49.04 34.44 9.50
CA ASN A 26 -49.80 33.39 10.19
C ASN A 26 -51.26 33.32 9.69
N LYS A 27 -52.03 32.32 10.15
CA LYS A 27 -53.45 32.15 9.78
C LYS A 27 -54.34 33.29 10.20
N SER A 28 -53.89 34.13 11.14
CA SER A 28 -54.60 35.34 11.61
C SER A 28 -54.20 36.60 10.87
N GLY A 29 -53.25 36.57 9.98
CA GLY A 29 -52.84 37.69 9.14
C GLY A 29 -51.67 38.53 9.72
N ASP A 30 -51.14 38.17 10.88
CA ASP A 30 -50.05 38.88 11.53
C ASP A 30 -48.69 38.57 10.89
N GLU A 31 -47.85 39.58 10.77
CA GLU A 31 -46.47 39.42 10.26
C GLU A 31 -45.54 38.94 11.37
N ILE A 32 -45.01 37.73 11.21
CA ILE A 32 -43.98 37.20 12.10
C ILE A 32 -42.63 37.46 11.46
N ILE A 33 -41.82 38.31 12.09
CA ILE A 33 -40.39 38.50 11.73
C ILE A 33 -39.63 37.36 12.38
N MET A 34 -39.20 36.39 11.58
CA MET A 34 -38.19 35.43 12.05
C MET A 34 -36.86 36.18 12.14
N GLY A 35 -36.54 36.63 13.36
CA GLY A 35 -35.23 37.20 13.66
C GLY A 35 -34.12 36.27 13.22
N ASN A 36 -33.25 36.79 12.38
CA ASN A 36 -32.11 36.03 11.83
C ASN A 36 -31.15 35.66 12.96
N ASN A 37 -31.29 34.48 13.53
CA ASN A 37 -30.28 33.85 14.40
C ASN A 37 -28.95 33.53 13.63
N GLN A 38 -28.82 34.00 12.38
CA GLN A 38 -27.60 33.81 11.56
C GLN A 38 -26.40 34.64 12.03
N TYR A 39 -26.62 35.72 12.78
CA TYR A 39 -25.53 36.56 13.29
C TYR A 39 -24.76 35.97 14.47
N LEU A 40 -25.35 35.05 15.22
CA LEU A 40 -24.69 34.38 16.35
C LEU A 40 -23.73 33.27 15.89
N ASN A 41 -23.78 32.86 14.60
CA ASN A 41 -22.97 31.76 14.03
C ASN A 41 -21.99 32.21 12.94
N SER A 42 -21.78 33.51 12.72
CA SER A 42 -20.75 33.99 11.80
C SER A 42 -19.35 33.65 12.34
N TRP A 43 -18.46 33.24 11.45
CA TRP A 43 -17.06 32.97 11.79
C TRP A 43 -16.31 34.30 11.84
N LYS A 44 -15.66 34.61 12.96
CA LYS A 44 -14.79 35.78 13.09
C LYS A 44 -13.46 35.47 12.32
N GLU A 45 -12.81 36.55 11.86
CA GLU A 45 -11.55 36.42 11.13
C GLU A 45 -10.47 35.73 11.96
N GLU A 46 -10.41 36.02 13.26
CA GLU A 46 -9.45 35.37 14.18
C GLU A 46 -9.72 33.88 14.34
N GLU A 47 -10.99 33.45 14.40
CA GLU A 47 -11.38 32.05 14.46
C GLU A 47 -10.98 31.31 13.16
N LEU A 48 -11.13 31.98 12.00
CA LEU A 48 -10.73 31.43 10.70
C LEU A 48 -9.21 31.27 10.62
N LYS A 49 -8.45 32.27 11.04
CA LYS A 49 -6.99 32.20 11.12
C LYS A 49 -6.56 31.07 12.06
N PHE A 50 -7.20 30.96 13.22
CA PHE A 50 -6.90 29.90 14.18
C PHE A 50 -7.10 28.50 13.59
N ILE A 51 -8.27 28.21 12.98
CA ILE A 51 -8.52 26.89 12.42
C ILE A 51 -7.64 26.57 11.21
N ILE A 52 -7.28 27.58 10.40
CA ILE A 52 -6.35 27.41 9.26
C ILE A 52 -4.95 27.07 9.73
N ASN A 53 -4.46 27.76 10.76
CA ASN A 53 -3.10 27.54 11.26
C ASN A 53 -2.95 26.19 11.98
N ASN A 54 -4.02 25.72 12.63
CA ASN A 54 -3.98 24.55 13.51
C ASN A 54 -4.61 23.28 12.91
N TYR A 55 -5.25 23.34 11.71
CA TYR A 55 -6.02 22.19 11.20
C TYR A 55 -5.20 20.93 10.96
N LYS A 56 -3.88 21.03 10.77
CA LYS A 56 -3.00 19.88 10.59
C LYS A 56 -2.70 19.19 11.92
N ASP A 57 -2.47 19.97 12.96
CA ASP A 57 -1.89 19.50 14.22
C ASP A 57 -2.95 19.22 15.31
N MET A 58 -4.02 20.02 15.37
CA MET A 58 -5.10 19.86 16.35
C MET A 58 -6.27 19.05 15.79
N SER A 59 -6.94 18.25 16.60
CA SER A 59 -8.19 17.58 16.23
C SER A 59 -9.33 18.60 16.05
N PHE A 60 -10.39 18.23 15.30
CA PHE A 60 -11.57 19.09 15.21
C PHE A 60 -12.24 19.34 16.57
N LYS A 61 -12.09 18.40 17.52
CA LYS A 61 -12.63 18.51 18.87
C LYS A 61 -11.85 19.55 19.68
N GLU A 62 -10.53 19.47 19.69
CA GLU A 62 -9.67 20.44 20.37
C GLU A 62 -9.89 21.86 19.83
N MET A 63 -9.89 22.04 18.50
CA MET A 63 -10.18 23.35 17.90
C MET A 63 -11.58 23.88 18.24
N ALA A 64 -12.55 22.98 18.37
CA ALA A 64 -13.91 23.32 18.71
C ALA A 64 -14.04 23.78 20.19
N GLU A 65 -13.33 23.12 21.09
CA GLU A 65 -13.24 23.47 22.50
C GLU A 65 -12.66 24.89 22.69
N GLU A 66 -11.55 25.19 22.02
CA GLU A 66 -10.92 26.53 22.06
C GLU A 66 -11.82 27.63 21.51
N LEU A 67 -12.64 27.34 20.52
CA LEU A 67 -13.52 28.34 19.88
C LEU A 67 -14.93 28.34 20.41
N ASN A 68 -15.25 27.55 21.43
CA ASN A 68 -16.61 27.32 21.92
C ASN A 68 -17.61 27.02 20.80
N ARG A 69 -17.19 26.13 19.86
CA ARG A 69 -17.98 25.68 18.72
C ARG A 69 -18.15 24.16 18.73
N THR A 70 -18.92 23.61 17.79
CA THR A 70 -18.99 22.16 17.62
C THR A 70 -17.90 21.69 16.68
N ALA A 71 -17.34 20.48 16.92
CA ALA A 71 -16.36 19.86 16.05
C ALA A 71 -16.86 19.74 14.59
N ASN A 72 -18.17 19.54 14.41
CA ASN A 72 -18.78 19.47 13.08
C ASN A 72 -18.80 20.85 12.38
N ALA A 73 -19.03 21.94 13.12
CA ALA A 73 -18.96 23.30 12.57
C ALA A 73 -17.55 23.63 12.07
N VAL A 74 -16.51 23.31 12.87
CA VAL A 74 -15.09 23.46 12.46
C VAL A 74 -14.78 22.66 11.21
N LYS A 75 -15.17 21.37 11.17
CA LYS A 75 -14.98 20.49 10.01
C LYS A 75 -15.64 21.04 8.74
N ILE A 76 -16.91 21.45 8.84
CA ILE A 76 -17.66 21.99 7.68
C ILE A 76 -17.01 23.28 7.20
N LYS A 77 -16.61 24.18 8.12
CA LYS A 77 -15.99 25.45 7.74
C LYS A 77 -14.66 25.24 7.03
N LEU A 78 -13.77 24.43 7.57
CA LEU A 78 -12.49 24.07 6.92
C LEU A 78 -12.71 23.44 5.54
N ASN A 79 -13.66 22.51 5.40
CA ASN A 79 -13.98 21.89 4.13
C ASN A 79 -14.47 22.89 3.08
N ARG A 80 -15.35 23.86 3.48
CA ARG A 80 -15.85 24.93 2.59
C ARG A 80 -14.74 25.88 2.15
N MET A 81 -13.72 26.07 2.97
CA MET A 81 -12.53 26.87 2.66
C MET A 81 -11.45 26.07 1.90
N GLY A 82 -11.72 24.80 1.53
CA GLY A 82 -10.78 23.94 0.79
C GLY A 82 -9.75 23.20 1.67
N TYR A 83 -9.76 23.42 2.98
CA TYR A 83 -8.87 22.73 3.92
C TYR A 83 -9.46 21.38 4.31
N LYS A 84 -8.92 20.30 3.74
CA LYS A 84 -9.34 18.94 4.06
C LYS A 84 -8.34 18.31 5.03
N LYS A 85 -8.78 18.00 6.24
CA LYS A 85 -7.98 17.21 7.18
C LYS A 85 -8.15 15.73 6.86
N SER A 86 -7.06 15.08 6.49
CA SER A 86 -7.06 13.62 6.36
C SER A 86 -7.16 13.00 7.76
N LYS A 87 -8.01 11.98 7.92
CA LYS A 87 -8.05 11.14 9.14
C LYS A 87 -6.70 10.46 9.39
N TYR A 88 -5.98 10.19 8.33
CA TYR A 88 -4.74 9.45 8.34
C TYR A 88 -3.59 10.33 7.85
N MET A 89 -2.45 10.23 8.53
CA MET A 89 -1.19 10.83 8.14
C MET A 89 -0.32 9.75 7.50
N TYR A 90 0.41 10.09 6.46
CA TYR A 90 1.42 9.28 5.79
C TYR A 90 2.20 10.13 4.80
N ASP A 91 3.41 9.69 4.46
CA ASP A 91 4.23 10.35 3.46
C ASP A 91 3.66 10.09 2.05
N LYS A 92 3.03 11.10 1.46
CA LYS A 92 2.45 11.03 0.11
C LYS A 92 3.50 10.99 -0.99
N HIS A 93 4.73 11.38 -0.68
CA HIS A 93 5.88 11.47 -1.58
C HIS A 93 6.86 10.31 -1.39
N TYR A 94 6.50 9.31 -0.58
CA TYR A 94 7.36 8.19 -0.24
C TYR A 94 7.99 7.51 -1.47
N PHE A 95 7.22 7.34 -2.55
CA PHE A 95 7.69 6.70 -3.78
C PHE A 95 8.16 7.65 -4.87
N ASP A 96 8.28 8.96 -4.64
CA ASP A 96 8.75 9.90 -5.68
C ASP A 96 10.15 9.54 -6.18
N ILE A 97 11.01 9.07 -5.28
CA ILE A 97 12.36 8.61 -5.59
C ILE A 97 12.61 7.27 -4.90
N ILE A 98 12.97 6.25 -5.70
CA ILE A 98 13.37 4.93 -5.20
C ILE A 98 14.88 4.91 -4.99
N ASN A 99 15.32 5.28 -3.80
CA ASN A 99 16.74 5.46 -3.44
C ASN A 99 17.19 4.66 -2.20
N THR A 100 16.32 3.83 -1.63
CA THR A 100 16.64 2.99 -0.47
C THR A 100 16.21 1.55 -0.70
N GLU A 101 16.84 0.61 0.04
CA GLU A 101 16.45 -0.80 0.11
C GLU A 101 14.94 -0.94 0.37
N GLU A 102 14.46 -0.23 1.39
CA GLU A 102 13.08 -0.32 1.85
C GLU A 102 12.08 0.13 0.77
N LYS A 103 12.34 1.26 0.10
CA LYS A 103 11.49 1.75 -0.99
C LYS A 103 11.48 0.81 -2.19
N ALA A 104 12.64 0.27 -2.56
CA ALA A 104 12.75 -0.70 -3.64
C ALA A 104 12.02 -2.01 -3.30
N TYR A 105 12.15 -2.49 -2.08
CA TYR A 105 11.42 -3.66 -1.59
C TYR A 105 9.90 -3.46 -1.66
N TRP A 106 9.40 -2.35 -1.11
CA TRP A 106 7.97 -2.08 -1.14
C TRP A 106 7.43 -1.87 -2.54
N LEU A 107 8.21 -1.24 -3.43
CA LEU A 107 7.81 -1.15 -4.84
C LEU A 107 7.66 -2.54 -5.46
N GLY A 108 8.61 -3.44 -5.23
CA GLY A 108 8.53 -4.83 -5.69
C GLY A 108 7.33 -5.58 -5.11
N PHE A 109 7.07 -5.43 -3.82
CA PHE A 109 5.91 -6.03 -3.16
C PHE A 109 4.58 -5.49 -3.70
N ILE A 110 4.50 -4.18 -3.98
CA ILE A 110 3.34 -3.55 -4.61
C ILE A 110 3.14 -4.04 -6.06
N TYR A 111 4.21 -4.36 -6.77
CA TYR A 111 4.12 -4.99 -8.09
C TYR A 111 3.40 -6.34 -8.05
N ALA A 112 3.55 -7.10 -6.97
CA ALA A 112 2.81 -8.34 -6.71
C ALA A 112 1.39 -8.07 -6.20
N ASP A 113 1.26 -7.65 -4.96
CA ASP A 113 0.01 -7.63 -4.18
C ASP A 113 -0.68 -6.26 -4.10
N GLY A 114 -0.03 -5.18 -4.58
CA GLY A 114 -0.61 -3.84 -4.56
C GLY A 114 -1.55 -3.57 -5.74
N TYR A 115 -2.43 -2.60 -5.58
CA TYR A 115 -3.25 -2.06 -6.68
C TYR A 115 -3.36 -0.55 -6.59
N VAL A 116 -3.62 0.09 -7.73
CA VAL A 116 -3.97 1.51 -7.81
C VAL A 116 -5.29 1.68 -8.57
N ILE A 117 -6.09 2.64 -8.14
CA ILE A 117 -7.27 3.12 -8.83
C ILE A 117 -7.03 4.59 -9.15
N LYS A 118 -7.22 4.96 -10.40
CA LYS A 118 -7.18 6.34 -10.86
C LYS A 118 -8.42 6.61 -11.68
N ASN A 119 -9.37 7.33 -11.09
CA ASN A 119 -10.55 7.82 -11.78
C ASN A 119 -10.56 9.35 -11.68
N THR A 120 -10.20 10.02 -12.77
CA THR A 120 -10.09 11.48 -12.85
C THR A 120 -11.46 12.17 -12.88
N GLU A 121 -12.51 11.50 -13.38
CA GLU A 121 -13.86 12.07 -13.50
C GLU A 121 -14.50 12.32 -12.13
N VAL A 122 -14.33 11.37 -11.21
CA VAL A 122 -14.85 11.48 -9.83
C VAL A 122 -13.76 11.84 -8.81
N GLY A 123 -12.53 12.12 -9.27
CA GLY A 123 -11.41 12.47 -8.39
C GLY A 123 -10.98 11.35 -7.44
N ASN A 124 -11.19 10.08 -7.80
CA ASN A 124 -10.81 8.95 -6.96
C ASN A 124 -9.41 8.46 -7.31
N TYR A 125 -8.49 8.64 -6.36
CA TYR A 125 -7.11 8.17 -6.41
C TYR A 125 -6.86 7.31 -5.18
N GLU A 126 -6.90 5.99 -5.36
CA GLU A 126 -6.71 5.02 -4.29
C GLU A 126 -5.51 4.12 -4.59
N PHE A 127 -4.70 3.87 -3.59
CA PHE A 127 -3.68 2.83 -3.54
C PHE A 127 -3.97 1.89 -2.38
N GLY A 128 -3.84 0.60 -2.59
CA GLY A 128 -4.04 -0.39 -1.53
C GLY A 128 -3.22 -1.64 -1.69
N ILE A 129 -3.03 -2.34 -0.57
CA ILE A 129 -2.43 -3.67 -0.50
C ILE A 129 -3.39 -4.55 0.29
N GLU A 130 -3.81 -5.68 -0.29
CA GLU A 130 -4.64 -6.68 0.38
C GLU A 130 -3.88 -8.01 0.49
N LEU A 131 -3.74 -8.53 1.70
CA LEU A 131 -3.01 -9.76 2.02
C LEU A 131 -3.91 -10.74 2.77
N LYS A 132 -3.44 -11.97 2.95
CA LYS A 132 -4.04 -12.90 3.91
C LYS A 132 -3.96 -12.30 5.31
N ALA A 133 -4.98 -12.56 6.15
CA ALA A 133 -5.02 -12.05 7.52
C ALA A 133 -3.77 -12.45 8.34
N SER A 134 -3.16 -13.62 8.04
CA SER A 134 -1.90 -14.06 8.66
C SER A 134 -0.69 -13.15 8.40
N ASP A 135 -0.75 -12.35 7.34
CA ASP A 135 0.33 -11.44 6.95
C ASP A 135 0.09 -9.99 7.43
N TYR A 136 -0.83 -9.79 8.39
CA TYR A 136 -1.20 -8.49 8.97
C TYR A 136 0.01 -7.66 9.44
N GLU A 137 0.97 -8.31 10.12
CA GLU A 137 2.18 -7.63 10.61
C GLU A 137 3.01 -7.04 9.45
N HIS A 138 2.93 -7.62 8.26
CA HIS A 138 3.61 -7.09 7.08
C HIS A 138 3.00 -5.76 6.61
N LEU A 139 1.67 -5.63 6.66
CA LEU A 139 0.99 -4.34 6.40
C LEU A 139 1.33 -3.29 7.46
N LYS A 140 1.54 -3.69 8.72
CA LYS A 140 2.02 -2.76 9.76
C LYS A 140 3.45 -2.27 9.48
N LYS A 141 4.35 -3.17 9.01
CA LYS A 141 5.69 -2.76 8.54
C LYS A 141 5.57 -1.72 7.43
N PHE A 142 4.73 -1.95 6.42
CA PHE A 142 4.49 -0.99 5.34
C PHE A 142 3.99 0.37 5.86
N ASN A 143 2.98 0.33 6.73
CA ASN A 143 2.43 1.55 7.33
C ASN A 143 3.48 2.37 8.08
N LYS A 144 4.37 1.68 8.82
CA LYS A 144 5.50 2.32 9.49
C LYS A 144 6.50 2.93 8.50
N SER A 145 6.84 2.23 7.42
CA SER A 145 7.77 2.69 6.38
C SER A 145 7.31 4.00 5.73
N ILE A 146 6.01 4.13 5.45
CA ILE A 146 5.41 5.33 4.86
C ILE A 146 5.07 6.39 5.92
N CYS A 147 5.61 6.28 7.14
CA CYS A 147 5.27 7.14 8.29
C CYS A 147 3.75 7.26 8.51
N GLY A 148 3.02 6.17 8.27
CA GLY A 148 1.57 6.16 8.25
C GLY A 148 0.95 5.73 9.57
N ASN A 149 -0.25 6.24 9.81
CA ASN A 149 -1.15 5.79 10.88
C ASN A 149 -2.47 5.22 10.32
N VAL A 150 -2.44 4.72 9.09
CA VAL A 150 -3.62 4.20 8.41
C VAL A 150 -4.06 2.89 9.06
N GLU A 151 -5.35 2.78 9.33
CA GLU A 151 -5.95 1.58 9.93
C GLU A 151 -5.94 0.41 8.95
N VAL A 152 -5.39 -0.73 9.36
CA VAL A 152 -5.49 -1.99 8.61
C VAL A 152 -6.85 -2.64 8.92
N LYS A 153 -7.65 -2.88 7.89
CA LYS A 153 -8.99 -3.45 8.02
C LYS A 153 -8.98 -4.93 7.69
N PHE A 154 -9.70 -5.72 8.46
CA PHE A 154 -9.94 -7.13 8.17
C PHE A 154 -11.21 -7.31 7.36
N ARG A 155 -11.21 -8.31 6.48
CA ARG A 155 -12.35 -8.71 5.66
C ARG A 155 -12.48 -10.21 5.65
N LYS A 156 -13.73 -10.68 5.70
CA LYS A 156 -14.11 -12.07 5.49
C LYS A 156 -14.85 -12.18 4.17
N ARG A 157 -14.44 -13.11 3.34
CA ARG A 157 -15.09 -13.41 2.06
C ARG A 157 -15.29 -14.92 1.95
N ILE A 158 -16.48 -15.33 1.55
CA ILE A 158 -16.75 -16.74 1.21
C ILE A 158 -16.28 -16.95 -0.23
N SER A 159 -15.41 -17.94 -0.43
CA SER A 159 -14.94 -18.31 -1.76
C SER A 159 -16.08 -18.94 -2.57
N ASN A 160 -16.38 -18.37 -3.74
CA ASN A 160 -17.38 -18.90 -4.65
C ASN A 160 -16.99 -20.29 -5.23
N GLN A 161 -15.72 -20.67 -5.18
CA GLN A 161 -15.23 -21.93 -5.74
C GLN A 161 -15.39 -23.12 -4.79
N ASN A 162 -15.27 -22.91 -3.49
CA ASN A 162 -15.23 -24.02 -2.53
C ASN A 162 -16.00 -23.75 -1.23
N GLY A 163 -16.76 -22.65 -1.15
CA GLY A 163 -17.54 -22.26 0.03
C GLY A 163 -16.72 -21.95 1.29
N LYS A 164 -15.40 -21.95 1.23
CA LYS A 164 -14.55 -21.66 2.39
C LYS A 164 -14.48 -20.18 2.68
N GLU A 165 -14.53 -19.84 3.96
CA GLU A 165 -14.28 -18.48 4.43
C GLU A 165 -12.79 -18.18 4.32
N ASN A 166 -12.45 -17.09 3.65
CA ASN A 166 -11.11 -16.56 3.53
C ASN A 166 -11.04 -15.22 4.27
N GLU A 167 -10.08 -15.11 5.17
CA GLU A 167 -9.81 -13.84 5.85
C GLU A 167 -8.66 -13.11 5.20
N SER A 168 -8.87 -11.84 4.90
CA SER A 168 -7.84 -10.92 4.39
C SER A 168 -7.72 -9.70 5.27
N CYS A 169 -6.57 -9.04 5.18
CA CYS A 169 -6.31 -7.72 5.75
C CYS A 169 -5.93 -6.74 4.65
N LEU A 170 -6.35 -5.50 4.79
CA LEU A 170 -6.26 -4.49 3.75
C LEU A 170 -5.88 -3.14 4.35
N ILE A 171 -4.91 -2.46 3.72
CA ILE A 171 -4.58 -1.06 3.96
C ILE A 171 -4.85 -0.23 2.70
N ARG A 172 -5.40 0.99 2.86
CA ARG A 172 -5.74 1.89 1.74
C ARG A 172 -5.30 3.31 2.00
N PHE A 173 -4.78 3.92 0.96
CA PHE A 173 -4.32 5.29 0.93
C PHE A 173 -5.04 6.06 -0.19
N TYR A 174 -5.45 7.29 0.10
CA TYR A 174 -6.17 8.15 -0.84
C TYR A 174 -5.33 9.41 -1.08
N SER A 175 -4.52 9.42 -2.13
CA SER A 175 -3.65 10.55 -2.49
C SER A 175 -3.38 10.55 -3.99
N VAL A 176 -3.54 11.73 -4.58
CA VAL A 176 -3.20 11.99 -6.00
C VAL A 176 -1.69 11.81 -6.20
N GLU A 177 -0.90 12.36 -5.29
CA GLU A 177 0.57 12.36 -5.34
C GLU A 177 1.09 10.94 -5.28
N LEU A 178 0.69 10.18 -4.26
CA LEU A 178 1.13 8.80 -4.04
C LEU A 178 0.75 7.87 -5.22
N VAL A 179 -0.48 7.98 -5.72
CA VAL A 179 -0.95 7.17 -6.85
C VAL A 179 -0.21 7.53 -8.13
N ASN A 180 0.01 8.81 -8.42
CA ASN A 180 0.75 9.24 -9.61
C ASN A 180 2.23 8.83 -9.52
N SER A 181 2.84 8.90 -8.35
CA SER A 181 4.21 8.44 -8.11
C SER A 181 4.34 6.93 -8.36
N LEU A 182 3.43 6.11 -7.84
CA LEU A 182 3.40 4.67 -8.13
C LEU A 182 3.19 4.37 -9.62
N ILE A 183 2.32 5.12 -10.30
CA ILE A 183 2.10 4.98 -11.75
C ILE A 183 3.38 5.32 -12.53
N SER A 184 4.12 6.35 -12.15
CA SER A 184 5.39 6.73 -12.81
C SER A 184 6.45 5.61 -12.69
N HIS A 185 6.37 4.80 -11.65
CA HIS A 185 7.20 3.61 -11.47
C HIS A 185 6.59 2.33 -12.06
N GLY A 186 5.51 2.42 -12.84
CA GLY A 186 4.93 1.28 -13.58
C GLY A 186 3.85 0.49 -12.82
N VAL A 187 3.39 0.95 -11.65
CA VAL A 187 2.22 0.37 -10.97
C VAL A 187 0.95 0.93 -11.59
N LEU A 188 0.52 0.34 -12.69
CA LEU A 188 -0.63 0.84 -13.47
C LEU A 188 -1.97 0.29 -12.93
N PRO A 189 -3.10 0.99 -13.14
CA PRO A 189 -4.42 0.39 -12.98
C PRO A 189 -4.54 -0.88 -13.83
N ASN A 190 -5.11 -1.95 -13.27
CA ASN A 190 -5.23 -3.26 -13.94
C ASN A 190 -3.89 -3.84 -14.41
N LYS A 191 -2.81 -3.59 -13.67
CA LYS A 191 -1.41 -3.83 -14.02
C LYS A 191 -1.04 -5.25 -14.43
N SER A 192 -1.80 -6.26 -14.03
CA SER A 192 -1.37 -7.67 -14.04
C SER A 192 -0.83 -8.19 -15.37
N LYS A 193 -1.30 -7.67 -16.51
CA LYS A 193 -0.87 -8.12 -17.85
C LYS A 193 0.15 -7.20 -18.52
N ILE A 194 0.30 -5.98 -18.05
CA ILE A 194 1.01 -4.90 -18.76
C ILE A 194 2.24 -4.36 -18.03
N ILE A 195 2.50 -4.87 -16.82
CA ILE A 195 3.68 -4.43 -16.05
C ILE A 195 4.97 -4.76 -16.80
N THR A 196 5.90 -3.81 -16.74
CA THR A 196 7.29 -3.97 -17.19
C THR A 196 8.22 -3.73 -15.99
N PHE A 197 9.48 -4.13 -16.12
CA PHE A 197 10.43 -3.90 -15.04
C PHE A 197 10.70 -2.39 -14.87
N PRO A 198 10.64 -1.84 -13.63
CA PRO A 198 10.79 -0.42 -13.40
C PRO A 198 12.25 0.05 -13.64
N LYS A 199 12.39 1.34 -13.91
CA LYS A 199 13.72 1.98 -13.94
C LYS A 199 14.16 2.28 -12.51
N ILE A 200 15.06 1.46 -11.97
CA ILE A 200 15.66 1.63 -10.65
C ILE A 200 17.16 1.42 -10.73
N ASP A 201 17.90 1.94 -9.74
CA ASP A 201 19.35 1.75 -9.65
C ASP A 201 19.71 0.26 -9.56
N LYS A 202 20.83 -0.14 -10.18
CA LYS A 202 21.31 -1.53 -10.16
C LYS A 202 21.50 -2.08 -8.75
N SER A 203 21.98 -1.26 -7.83
CA SER A 203 22.19 -1.63 -6.42
C SER A 203 20.88 -1.99 -5.70
N LEU A 204 19.75 -1.47 -6.17
CA LEU A 204 18.42 -1.66 -5.58
C LEU A 204 17.63 -2.80 -6.22
N VAL A 205 18.08 -3.35 -7.34
CA VAL A 205 17.39 -4.42 -8.10
C VAL A 205 17.12 -5.64 -7.22
N ARG A 206 18.10 -6.07 -6.40
CA ARG A 206 17.92 -7.22 -5.48
C ARG A 206 16.76 -7.03 -4.51
N HIS A 207 16.59 -5.82 -4.02
CA HIS A 207 15.56 -5.47 -3.04
C HIS A 207 14.18 -5.43 -3.70
N PHE A 208 14.08 -4.92 -4.92
CA PHE A 208 12.86 -4.97 -5.71
C PHE A 208 12.47 -6.43 -6.03
N ILE A 209 13.42 -7.27 -6.48
CA ILE A 209 13.15 -8.69 -6.75
C ILE A 209 12.73 -9.41 -5.49
N ARG A 210 13.34 -9.12 -4.31
CA ARG A 210 12.91 -9.67 -3.02
C ARG A 210 11.46 -9.31 -2.71
N GLY A 211 11.08 -8.03 -2.86
CA GLY A 211 9.71 -7.57 -2.60
C GLY A 211 8.71 -8.28 -3.52
N PHE A 212 8.99 -8.37 -4.81
CA PHE A 212 8.14 -9.10 -5.75
C PHE A 212 8.08 -10.59 -5.43
N PHE A 213 9.21 -11.22 -5.09
CA PHE A 213 9.26 -12.62 -4.66
C PHE A 213 8.47 -12.87 -3.38
N ASP A 214 8.51 -11.95 -2.44
CA ASP A 214 7.75 -12.04 -1.19
C ASP A 214 6.23 -11.96 -1.42
N GLY A 215 5.75 -11.24 -2.41
CA GLY A 215 4.36 -11.27 -2.85
C GLY A 215 4.08 -12.54 -3.69
N ASP A 216 4.49 -12.56 -4.94
CA ASP A 216 4.12 -13.54 -5.98
C ASP A 216 5.10 -14.71 -6.14
N GLY A 217 6.12 -14.85 -5.29
CA GLY A 217 7.04 -15.98 -5.34
C GLY A 217 6.62 -17.14 -4.44
N CYS A 218 7.20 -18.30 -4.71
CA CYS A 218 7.03 -19.49 -3.88
C CYS A 218 8.38 -20.15 -3.58
N ILE A 219 8.55 -20.64 -2.36
CA ILE A 219 9.67 -21.47 -1.92
C ILE A 219 9.15 -22.89 -1.75
N GLN A 220 9.78 -23.86 -2.38
CA GLN A 220 9.39 -25.25 -2.29
C GLN A 220 10.60 -26.15 -2.01
N LEU A 221 10.34 -27.27 -1.38
CA LEU A 221 11.33 -28.38 -1.27
C LEU A 221 10.98 -29.45 -2.30
N ASN A 222 11.88 -29.67 -3.24
CA ASN A 222 11.82 -30.84 -4.09
C ASN A 222 12.21 -32.07 -3.28
N LYS A 223 11.24 -32.86 -2.85
CA LYS A 223 11.45 -34.02 -1.98
C LYS A 223 12.32 -35.10 -2.60
N LYS A 224 12.22 -35.28 -3.95
CA LYS A 224 12.99 -36.29 -4.68
C LYS A 224 14.50 -36.04 -4.60
N PHE A 225 14.90 -34.79 -4.75
CA PHE A 225 16.31 -34.39 -4.76
C PHE A 225 16.76 -33.73 -3.47
N ASN A 226 15.84 -33.50 -2.52
CA ASN A 226 16.06 -32.75 -1.27
C ASN A 226 16.70 -31.39 -1.49
N MET A 227 16.22 -30.65 -2.50
CA MET A 227 16.74 -29.35 -2.91
C MET A 227 15.65 -28.28 -2.83
N MET A 228 16.03 -27.11 -2.36
CA MET A 228 15.15 -25.94 -2.47
C MET A 228 14.93 -25.58 -3.94
N GLN A 229 13.73 -25.05 -4.21
CA GLN A 229 13.34 -24.45 -5.47
C GLN A 229 12.62 -23.15 -5.18
N GLY A 230 12.82 -22.17 -6.05
CA GLY A 230 12.08 -20.92 -6.05
C GLY A 230 11.33 -20.76 -7.35
N ASP A 231 10.19 -20.12 -7.31
CA ASP A 231 9.50 -19.66 -8.52
C ASP A 231 8.78 -18.34 -8.28
N MET A 232 8.54 -17.59 -9.35
CA MET A 232 7.77 -16.36 -9.38
C MET A 232 6.74 -16.45 -10.49
N ILE A 233 5.53 -15.96 -10.24
CA ILE A 233 4.45 -15.97 -11.22
C ILE A 233 4.05 -14.53 -11.59
N SER A 234 3.70 -14.31 -12.85
CA SER A 234 3.14 -13.04 -13.33
C SER A 234 2.31 -13.27 -14.59
N ASN A 235 1.27 -12.47 -14.77
CA ASN A 235 0.55 -12.39 -16.03
C ASN A 235 1.34 -11.65 -17.12
N SER A 236 2.37 -10.89 -16.76
CA SER A 236 3.27 -10.22 -17.69
C SER A 236 4.53 -11.08 -17.93
N LYS A 237 4.59 -11.70 -19.08
CA LYS A 237 5.76 -12.50 -19.50
C LYS A 237 7.00 -11.61 -19.65
N ILE A 238 6.85 -10.44 -20.26
CA ILE A 238 7.94 -9.46 -20.49
C ILE A 238 8.59 -9.04 -19.16
N PHE A 239 7.82 -8.88 -18.11
CA PHE A 239 8.33 -8.57 -16.78
C PHE A 239 9.23 -9.69 -16.25
N LEU A 240 8.79 -10.95 -16.34
CA LEU A 240 9.57 -12.09 -15.89
C LEU A 240 10.79 -12.37 -16.79
N GLU A 241 10.69 -12.11 -18.09
CA GLU A 241 11.84 -12.19 -19.03
C GLU A 241 12.95 -11.20 -18.62
N LYS A 242 12.57 -9.98 -18.20
CA LYS A 242 13.55 -9.01 -17.71
C LYS A 242 14.20 -9.47 -16.39
N ILE A 243 13.43 -10.03 -15.45
CA ILE A 243 14.00 -10.61 -14.22
C ILE A 243 14.95 -11.77 -14.60
N GLN A 244 14.56 -12.65 -15.52
CA GLN A 244 15.39 -13.75 -15.99
C GLN A 244 16.74 -13.25 -16.55
N ALA A 245 16.72 -12.22 -17.38
CA ALA A 245 17.94 -11.62 -17.92
C ALA A 245 18.85 -11.05 -16.83
N LEU A 246 18.28 -10.35 -15.83
CA LEU A 246 19.03 -9.82 -14.68
C LEU A 246 19.64 -10.94 -13.82
N LEU A 247 18.92 -12.03 -13.61
CA LEU A 247 19.43 -13.20 -12.89
C LEU A 247 20.55 -13.90 -13.68
N TYR A 248 20.44 -13.94 -15.00
CA TYR A 248 21.48 -14.51 -15.87
C TYR A 248 22.80 -13.73 -15.76
N GLU A 249 22.77 -12.40 -15.68
CA GLU A 249 23.95 -11.57 -15.44
C GLU A 249 24.68 -11.93 -14.12
N LEU A 250 23.96 -12.51 -13.16
CA LEU A 250 24.48 -13.00 -11.88
C LEU A 250 24.86 -14.49 -11.88
N ASN A 251 24.90 -15.12 -13.05
CA ASN A 251 25.08 -16.57 -13.22
C ASN A 251 24.02 -17.42 -12.50
N ILE A 252 22.79 -16.90 -12.37
CA ILE A 252 21.62 -17.61 -11.86
C ILE A 252 20.77 -18.03 -13.04
N TYR A 253 20.88 -19.30 -13.43
CA TYR A 253 20.10 -19.83 -14.54
C TYR A 253 18.69 -20.18 -14.07
N SER A 254 17.71 -19.70 -14.80
CA SER A 254 16.29 -19.87 -14.52
C SER A 254 15.52 -20.29 -15.77
N TYR A 255 14.37 -20.88 -15.58
CA TYR A 255 13.53 -21.37 -16.68
C TYR A 255 12.16 -20.68 -16.66
N LEU A 256 11.78 -20.11 -17.80
CA LEU A 256 10.48 -19.48 -17.98
C LEU A 256 9.50 -20.49 -18.60
N GLY A 257 8.44 -20.83 -17.87
CA GLY A 257 7.38 -21.72 -18.29
C GLY A 257 6.02 -21.06 -18.28
N LYS A 258 4.99 -21.82 -18.65
CA LYS A 258 3.58 -21.43 -18.55
C LYS A 258 2.94 -22.08 -17.32
N ASP A 259 1.98 -21.36 -16.70
CA ASP A 259 1.08 -21.87 -15.69
C ASP A 259 -0.32 -21.28 -15.94
N GLY A 260 -1.14 -22.03 -16.65
CA GLY A 260 -2.39 -21.54 -17.20
C GLY A 260 -2.18 -20.33 -18.12
N ASN A 261 -2.79 -19.21 -17.79
CA ASN A 261 -2.64 -17.95 -18.53
C ASN A 261 -1.45 -17.10 -18.07
N CYS A 262 -0.72 -17.55 -17.04
CA CYS A 262 0.40 -16.82 -16.46
C CYS A 262 1.74 -17.35 -16.97
N ALA A 263 2.77 -16.53 -16.92
CA ALA A 263 4.14 -16.95 -17.00
C ALA A 263 4.67 -17.27 -15.60
N ARG A 264 5.56 -18.27 -15.50
CA ARG A 264 6.22 -18.66 -14.26
C ARG A 264 7.70 -18.81 -14.49
N LEU A 265 8.51 -18.11 -13.68
CA LEU A 265 9.97 -18.18 -13.71
C LEU A 265 10.43 -19.12 -12.60
N PHE A 266 11.05 -20.24 -13.00
CA PHE A 266 11.55 -21.27 -12.09
C PHE A 266 13.05 -21.11 -11.85
N ILE A 267 13.47 -21.10 -10.60
CA ILE A 267 14.85 -21.16 -10.14
C ILE A 267 15.05 -22.55 -9.52
N LYS A 268 15.76 -23.41 -10.24
CA LYS A 268 15.98 -24.82 -9.88
C LYS A 268 17.47 -25.18 -9.88
N GLY A 269 17.80 -26.24 -9.17
CA GLY A 269 19.18 -26.71 -9.00
C GLY A 269 19.89 -26.04 -7.84
N LEU A 270 20.72 -26.83 -7.14
CA LEU A 270 21.34 -26.46 -5.87
C LEU A 270 22.09 -25.12 -5.96
N ARG A 271 22.95 -24.98 -6.97
CA ARG A 271 23.74 -23.75 -7.17
C ARG A 271 22.86 -22.52 -7.44
N ASN A 272 21.91 -22.63 -8.37
CA ASN A 272 21.08 -21.49 -8.76
C ASN A 272 20.20 -21.02 -7.62
N THR A 273 19.59 -21.95 -6.87
CA THR A 273 18.74 -21.63 -5.71
C THR A 273 19.55 -21.04 -4.56
N ASP A 274 20.74 -21.55 -4.28
CA ASP A 274 21.62 -21.02 -3.24
C ASP A 274 22.02 -19.56 -3.57
N ILE A 275 22.52 -19.31 -4.77
CA ILE A 275 22.92 -17.96 -5.20
C ILE A 275 21.70 -17.02 -5.19
N PHE A 276 20.54 -17.47 -5.70
CA PHE A 276 19.33 -16.66 -5.76
C PHE A 276 18.83 -16.26 -4.38
N PHE A 277 18.68 -17.21 -3.45
CA PHE A 277 18.16 -16.91 -2.13
C PHE A 277 19.14 -16.06 -1.32
N LYS A 278 20.45 -16.29 -1.44
CA LYS A 278 21.45 -15.39 -0.88
C LYS A 278 21.33 -13.98 -1.48
N TYR A 279 21.22 -13.87 -2.81
CA TYR A 279 21.09 -12.60 -3.48
C TYR A 279 19.91 -11.78 -2.97
N ILE A 280 18.75 -12.39 -2.73
CA ILE A 280 17.57 -11.65 -2.28
C ILE A 280 17.46 -11.50 -0.76
N TYR A 281 18.01 -12.43 0.06
CA TYR A 281 17.78 -12.45 1.49
C TYR A 281 19.01 -12.16 2.36
N ASP A 282 20.24 -12.31 1.87
CA ASP A 282 21.41 -11.98 2.67
C ASP A 282 21.47 -10.48 2.94
N ASP A 283 21.81 -10.11 4.17
CA ASP A 283 21.96 -8.72 4.63
C ASP A 283 20.71 -7.84 4.37
N CYS A 284 19.52 -8.44 4.35
CA CYS A 284 18.28 -7.70 4.14
C CYS A 284 17.64 -7.27 5.47
N ASN A 285 17.13 -6.03 5.49
CA ASN A 285 16.47 -5.46 6.67
C ASN A 285 14.94 -5.62 6.63
N ILE A 286 14.37 -5.89 5.45
CA ILE A 286 12.93 -6.00 5.26
C ILE A 286 12.57 -7.21 4.40
N TYR A 287 11.61 -8.00 4.87
CA TYR A 287 11.15 -9.24 4.24
C TYR A 287 9.78 -9.66 4.78
N LEU A 288 9.10 -10.56 4.07
CA LEU A 288 7.88 -11.22 4.54
C LEU A 288 8.25 -12.40 5.46
N ASP A 289 7.93 -12.28 6.74
CA ASP A 289 8.40 -13.18 7.82
C ASP A 289 8.18 -14.66 7.52
N ARG A 290 6.99 -15.06 7.01
CA ARG A 290 6.69 -16.47 6.71
C ARG A 290 7.58 -17.05 5.61
N LYS A 291 7.94 -16.24 4.58
CA LYS A 291 8.81 -16.69 3.48
C LYS A 291 10.26 -16.75 3.94
N PHE A 292 10.73 -15.73 4.64
CA PHE A 292 12.06 -15.70 5.22
C PHE A 292 12.29 -16.86 6.20
N LYS A 293 11.35 -17.12 7.11
CA LYS A 293 11.39 -18.27 8.03
C LYS A 293 11.43 -19.58 7.26
N LYS A 294 10.61 -19.72 6.21
CA LYS A 294 10.59 -20.93 5.37
C LYS A 294 11.94 -21.16 4.66
N TYR A 295 12.54 -20.10 4.13
CA TYR A 295 13.89 -20.16 3.53
C TYR A 295 14.91 -20.70 4.52
N HIS A 296 15.01 -20.10 5.71
CA HIS A 296 15.97 -20.55 6.72
C HIS A 296 15.72 -21.98 7.21
N THR A 297 14.47 -22.38 7.41
CA THR A 297 14.12 -23.75 7.80
C THR A 297 14.59 -24.76 6.73
N LEU A 298 14.36 -24.48 5.46
CA LEU A 298 14.76 -25.34 4.37
C LEU A 298 16.27 -25.35 4.16
N LEU A 299 16.95 -24.20 4.34
CA LEU A 299 18.41 -24.10 4.26
C LEU A 299 19.08 -24.99 5.29
N ILE A 300 18.63 -24.96 6.56
CA ILE A 300 19.15 -25.81 7.62
C ILE A 300 18.91 -27.29 7.29
N SER A 301 17.71 -27.65 6.86
CA SER A 301 17.35 -29.04 6.58
C SER A 301 18.14 -29.63 5.39
N THR A 302 18.41 -28.86 4.37
CA THR A 302 19.19 -29.28 3.20
C THR A 302 20.67 -29.41 3.51
N ASN A 303 21.24 -28.46 4.28
CA ASN A 303 22.64 -28.50 4.70
C ASN A 303 22.95 -29.67 5.64
N THR A 304 22.08 -29.92 6.61
CA THR A 304 22.23 -31.04 7.55
C THR A 304 22.22 -32.39 6.81
N LYS A 305 21.28 -32.59 5.89
CA LYS A 305 21.22 -33.84 5.10
C LYS A 305 22.41 -34.00 4.14
N SER A 306 22.94 -32.92 3.60
CA SER A 306 24.13 -32.95 2.76
C SER A 306 25.38 -33.33 3.57
N ARG A 307 25.54 -32.79 4.79
CA ARG A 307 26.63 -33.19 5.70
C ARG A 307 26.55 -34.68 6.06
N ILE A 308 25.38 -35.18 6.47
CA ILE A 308 25.19 -36.60 6.80
C ILE A 308 25.55 -37.52 5.60
N LYS A 309 25.18 -37.14 4.35
CA LYS A 309 25.56 -37.91 3.18
C LYS A 309 27.09 -37.96 2.95
N ILE A 310 27.75 -36.81 3.15
CA ILE A 310 29.22 -36.72 3.00
C ILE A 310 29.90 -37.54 4.07
N ASP A 311 29.46 -37.48 5.31
CA ASP A 311 30.02 -38.22 6.42
C ASP A 311 29.81 -39.74 6.27
N ASN A 312 28.64 -40.18 5.81
CA ASN A 312 28.36 -41.56 5.49
C ASN A 312 29.20 -42.06 4.29
N ALA A 313 29.42 -41.27 3.24
CA ALA A 313 30.27 -41.62 2.12
C ALA A 313 31.75 -41.74 2.57
N LYS A 314 32.23 -40.83 3.42
CA LYS A 314 33.59 -40.93 4.02
C LYS A 314 33.77 -42.17 4.87
N LEU A 315 32.76 -42.55 5.66
CA LEU A 315 32.77 -43.77 6.48
C LEU A 315 32.78 -45.02 5.62
N GLN A 316 32.05 -45.04 4.51
CA GLN A 316 32.08 -46.18 3.55
C GLN A 316 33.45 -46.33 2.87
N ILE A 317 34.07 -45.21 2.45
CA ILE A 317 35.43 -45.25 1.87
C ILE A 317 36.45 -45.72 2.89
N ALA A 318 36.38 -45.25 4.15
CA ALA A 318 37.28 -45.65 5.21
C ALA A 318 37.09 -47.12 5.66
N SER A 319 35.89 -47.68 5.50
CA SER A 319 35.64 -49.12 5.76
C SER A 319 36.11 -50.02 4.64
N SER A 320 36.00 -49.59 3.37
CA SER A 320 36.50 -50.34 2.21
C SER A 320 38.04 -50.35 2.11
N SER A 321 38.72 -49.29 2.57
CA SER A 321 40.18 -49.23 2.63
C SER A 321 40.82 -50.00 3.79
N ARG A 322 40.05 -50.51 4.75
CA ARG A 322 40.52 -51.40 5.85
C ARG A 322 40.40 -52.88 5.51
N ASN A 323 39.63 -53.20 4.45
CA ASN A 323 39.40 -54.57 4.00
C ASN A 323 40.14 -54.91 2.72
N ALA A 324 40.99 -54.02 2.22
CA ALA A 324 41.97 -54.23 1.16
C ALA A 324 43.38 -54.24 1.75
#